data_84b53c438bca85df0109ee97efe2fe68
#
_entry.id   84b53c438bca85df0109ee97efe2fe68
#
_cell.length_a   1.000
_cell.length_b   1.000
_cell.length_c   1.000
_cell.angle_alpha   90.00
_cell.angle_beta   90.00
_cell.angle_gamma   90.00
#
_symmetry.space_group_name_H-M   'P 1'
#
loop_
_entity.id
_entity.type
_entity.pdbx_description
1 polymer ?
#
loop_
_entity_poly.entity_id
_entity_poly.type
_entity_poly.pdbx_seq_one_letter_code
_entity_poly.pdbx_strand_id
1 'polypeptide(L)'
;VYRATQRRGRTSARTRQLIVVGVVALLTIGVIRGLMIRGDVAPGVSVHGIDIGGLSPAEAKAKLKTELVPQLDRTVTVTLDSQTAPMNPAELDTRIDVTQTVASAMQTGRLQSLLLPFVYSHDMAPTITTPAKPRIPANLRLIAEPARNARVQIANGKTTISPARDGHSISPRMIVLAAANAALAGQRKLMLRSQVTKPAISTAAAKAAATQAAALAASPV
;
A
#
# COMPACT_ATOMS: atom_id res chain seq x y z
N VAL A 1 2.44 68.22 -19.47
CA VAL A 1 3.06 67.44 -20.55
C VAL A 1 4.18 66.60 -19.94
N TYR A 2 3.92 65.33 -19.64
CA TYR A 2 4.93 64.35 -19.15
C TYR A 2 5.18 63.33 -20.27
N ARG A 3 6.36 63.40 -20.88
CA ARG A 3 6.83 62.36 -21.82
C ARG A 3 7.54 61.26 -21.03
N ALA A 4 6.91 60.09 -20.98
CA ALA A 4 7.54 58.87 -20.49
C ALA A 4 8.48 58.30 -21.57
N THR A 5 9.79 58.38 -21.33
CA THR A 5 10.80 57.74 -22.17
C THR A 5 10.88 56.27 -21.88
N GLN A 6 10.31 55.43 -22.77
CA GLN A 6 10.49 53.99 -22.80
C GLN A 6 11.94 53.66 -23.17
N ARG A 7 12.77 53.33 -22.16
CA ARG A 7 14.08 52.68 -22.38
C ARG A 7 13.86 51.22 -22.79
N ARG A 8 13.77 50.96 -24.07
CA ARG A 8 13.96 49.61 -24.62
C ARG A 8 15.42 49.20 -24.41
N GLY A 9 15.66 48.33 -23.39
CA GLY A 9 16.97 47.69 -23.20
C GLY A 9 17.34 46.83 -24.42
N ARG A 10 18.21 47.35 -25.29
CA ARG A 10 18.84 46.55 -26.32
C ARG A 10 19.80 45.58 -25.68
N THR A 11 19.38 44.30 -25.50
CA THR A 11 20.32 43.24 -25.17
C THR A 11 21.33 43.12 -26.29
N SER A 12 22.61 43.32 -25.97
CA SER A 12 23.68 43.29 -26.97
C SER A 12 23.73 41.95 -27.66
N ALA A 13 24.13 41.93 -28.92
CA ALA A 13 24.25 40.69 -29.72
C ALA A 13 25.12 39.63 -29.01
N ARG A 14 26.10 40.06 -28.23
CA ARG A 14 26.97 39.21 -27.40
C ARG A 14 26.20 38.52 -26.27
N THR A 15 25.26 39.20 -25.59
CA THR A 15 24.42 38.58 -24.56
C THR A 15 23.46 37.53 -25.13
N ARG A 16 22.90 37.77 -26.32
CA ARG A 16 22.08 36.79 -27.01
C ARG A 16 22.91 35.56 -27.43
N GLN A 17 24.13 35.77 -27.96
CA GLN A 17 25.03 34.64 -28.31
C GLN A 17 25.40 33.80 -27.07
N LEU A 18 25.72 34.43 -25.94
CA LEU A 18 26.01 33.69 -24.69
C LEU A 18 24.81 32.89 -24.16
N ILE A 19 23.59 33.42 -24.25
CA ILE A 19 22.38 32.72 -23.88
C ILE A 19 22.14 31.51 -24.80
N VAL A 20 22.30 31.68 -26.12
CA VAL A 20 22.12 30.58 -27.07
C VAL A 20 23.17 29.48 -26.86
N VAL A 21 24.44 29.83 -26.66
CA VAL A 21 25.50 28.85 -26.34
C VAL A 21 25.22 28.13 -25.02
N GLY A 22 24.76 28.83 -24.00
CA GLY A 22 24.37 28.24 -22.73
C GLY A 22 23.21 27.26 -22.86
N VAL A 23 22.19 27.62 -23.63
CA VAL A 23 21.04 26.74 -23.88
C VAL A 23 21.43 25.51 -24.72
N VAL A 24 22.26 25.68 -25.74
CA VAL A 24 22.76 24.56 -26.56
C VAL A 24 23.65 23.63 -25.70
N ALA A 25 24.51 24.18 -24.85
CA ALA A 25 25.33 23.37 -23.95
C ALA A 25 24.49 22.58 -22.94
N LEU A 26 23.44 23.19 -22.37
CA LEU A 26 22.49 22.50 -21.49
C LEU A 26 21.72 21.39 -22.22
N LEU A 27 21.27 21.64 -23.44
CA LEU A 27 20.58 20.65 -24.26
C LEU A 27 21.50 19.50 -24.67
N THR A 28 22.76 19.77 -25.04
CA THR A 28 23.73 18.70 -25.36
C THR A 28 24.08 17.87 -24.15
N ILE A 29 24.27 18.46 -22.98
CA ILE A 29 24.49 17.72 -21.72
C ILE A 29 23.26 16.86 -21.40
N GLY A 30 22.05 17.39 -21.58
CA GLY A 30 20.80 16.63 -21.38
C GLY A 30 20.67 15.44 -22.34
N VAL A 31 21.00 15.62 -23.62
CA VAL A 31 20.97 14.55 -24.63
C VAL A 31 22.03 13.47 -24.37
N ILE A 32 23.25 13.86 -24.01
CA ILE A 32 24.35 12.92 -23.69
C ILE A 32 23.99 12.10 -22.44
N ARG A 33 23.45 12.73 -21.39
CA ARG A 33 22.94 12.01 -20.22
C ARG A 33 21.76 11.11 -20.56
N GLY A 34 20.81 11.57 -21.38
CA GLY A 34 19.69 10.77 -21.83
C GLY A 34 20.09 9.54 -22.66
N LEU A 35 21.21 9.61 -23.39
CA LEU A 35 21.78 8.48 -24.12
C LEU A 35 22.55 7.51 -23.22
N MET A 36 23.21 8.00 -22.16
CA MET A 36 23.90 7.17 -21.16
C MET A 36 22.94 6.46 -20.20
N ILE A 37 21.77 7.01 -19.94
CA ILE A 37 20.75 6.45 -19.02
C ILE A 37 19.83 5.42 -19.73
N ARG A 38 20.10 5.09 -20.99
CA ARG A 38 19.34 4.03 -21.68
C ARG A 38 19.58 2.68 -21.01
N GLY A 39 18.64 2.29 -20.14
CA GLY A 39 18.67 1.02 -19.44
C GLY A 39 18.87 1.12 -17.94
N ASP A 40 19.16 2.30 -17.39
CA ASP A 40 19.34 2.53 -15.96
C ASP A 40 18.06 3.03 -15.29
N VAL A 41 18.00 2.93 -13.96
CA VAL A 41 16.90 3.48 -13.16
C VAL A 41 16.96 5.01 -13.24
N ALA A 42 15.82 5.66 -13.39
CA ALA A 42 15.74 7.12 -13.45
C ALA A 42 16.34 7.77 -12.18
N PRO A 43 17.12 8.87 -12.32
CA PRO A 43 17.63 9.60 -11.15
C PRO A 43 16.52 10.06 -10.20
N GLY A 44 16.76 9.98 -8.89
CA GLY A 44 15.79 10.37 -7.87
C GLY A 44 14.72 9.31 -7.55
N VAL A 45 14.85 8.10 -8.09
CA VAL A 45 13.99 6.97 -7.72
C VAL A 45 14.62 6.23 -6.53
N SER A 46 13.82 6.08 -5.47
CA SER A 46 14.15 5.25 -4.31
C SER A 46 13.12 4.14 -4.12
N VAL A 47 13.50 3.08 -3.45
CA VAL A 47 12.62 1.99 -3.03
C VAL A 47 12.71 1.90 -1.52
N HIS A 48 11.63 2.26 -0.86
CA HIS A 48 11.55 2.26 0.60
C HIS A 48 12.70 3.01 1.26
N GLY A 49 13.00 4.22 0.77
CA GLY A 49 14.08 5.08 1.23
C GLY A 49 15.48 4.70 0.75
N ILE A 50 15.66 3.58 0.04
CA ILE A 50 16.93 3.17 -0.55
C ILE A 50 17.03 3.78 -1.95
N ASP A 51 17.94 4.73 -2.13
CA ASP A 51 18.18 5.36 -3.43
C ASP A 51 18.80 4.37 -4.41
N ILE A 52 18.11 4.14 -5.53
CA ILE A 52 18.55 3.30 -6.64
C ILE A 52 18.65 4.08 -7.95
N GLY A 53 18.45 5.40 -7.88
CA GLY A 53 18.50 6.27 -9.04
C GLY A 53 19.87 6.30 -9.72
N GLY A 54 19.88 6.21 -11.04
CA GLY A 54 21.10 6.20 -11.84
C GLY A 54 21.90 4.89 -11.82
N LEU A 55 21.42 3.86 -11.10
CA LEU A 55 22.05 2.54 -11.08
C LEU A 55 21.56 1.70 -12.27
N SER A 56 22.45 0.85 -12.78
CA SER A 56 22.05 -0.19 -13.71
C SER A 56 21.08 -1.19 -13.04
N PRO A 57 20.25 -1.93 -13.80
CA PRO A 57 19.35 -2.91 -13.25
C PRO A 57 20.04 -3.99 -12.39
N ALA A 58 21.28 -4.34 -12.72
CA ALA A 58 22.06 -5.31 -11.97
C ALA A 58 22.52 -4.75 -10.61
N GLU A 59 23.04 -3.53 -10.60
CA GLU A 59 23.46 -2.83 -9.39
C GLU A 59 22.28 -2.52 -8.46
N ALA A 60 21.16 -2.03 -9.02
CA ALA A 60 19.93 -1.80 -8.28
C ALA A 60 19.42 -3.08 -7.60
N LYS A 61 19.41 -4.22 -8.31
CA LYS A 61 19.08 -5.53 -7.73
C LYS A 61 20.04 -5.95 -6.64
N ALA A 62 21.33 -5.78 -6.83
CA ALA A 62 22.35 -6.12 -5.83
C ALA A 62 22.16 -5.28 -4.57
N LYS A 63 21.98 -3.97 -4.71
CA LYS A 63 21.76 -3.05 -3.61
C LYS A 63 20.49 -3.38 -2.81
N LEU A 64 19.35 -3.59 -3.50
CA LEU A 64 18.10 -3.98 -2.84
C LEU A 64 18.20 -5.35 -2.14
N LYS A 65 18.92 -6.32 -2.70
CA LYS A 65 19.17 -7.59 -2.04
C LYS A 65 19.96 -7.43 -0.75
N THR A 66 20.94 -6.53 -0.73
CA THR A 66 21.81 -6.32 0.42
C THR A 66 21.17 -5.46 1.50
N GLU A 67 20.40 -4.42 1.12
CA GLU A 67 19.89 -3.43 2.07
C GLU A 67 18.43 -3.63 2.44
N LEU A 68 17.59 -4.10 1.49
CA LEU A 68 16.15 -4.21 1.70
C LEU A 68 15.72 -5.60 2.17
N VAL A 69 16.22 -6.66 1.53
CA VAL A 69 15.79 -8.04 1.85
C VAL A 69 16.03 -8.43 3.31
N PRO A 70 17.16 -8.09 3.96
CA PRO A 70 17.37 -8.42 5.37
C PRO A 70 16.42 -7.72 6.33
N GLN A 71 15.72 -6.68 5.89
CA GLN A 71 14.73 -6.00 6.73
C GLN A 71 13.48 -6.87 6.98
N LEU A 72 13.18 -7.84 6.10
CA LEU A 72 12.12 -8.81 6.32
C LEU A 72 12.40 -9.81 7.45
N ASP A 73 13.66 -10.00 7.83
CA ASP A 73 14.04 -10.86 8.95
C ASP A 73 13.75 -10.26 10.33
N ARG A 74 13.27 -9.01 10.35
CA ARG A 74 12.90 -8.34 11.59
C ARG A 74 11.61 -8.90 12.14
N THR A 75 11.64 -9.31 13.40
CA THR A 75 10.44 -9.75 14.11
C THR A 75 9.56 -8.57 14.45
N VAL A 76 8.29 -8.65 14.05
CA VAL A 76 7.23 -7.69 14.36
C VAL A 76 6.24 -8.34 15.31
N THR A 77 5.92 -7.70 16.41
CA THR A 77 4.86 -8.13 17.32
C THR A 77 3.52 -7.68 16.74
N VAL A 78 2.75 -8.63 16.24
CA VAL A 78 1.42 -8.39 15.67
C VAL A 78 0.38 -8.61 16.74
N THR A 79 -0.45 -7.60 16.99
CA THR A 79 -1.63 -7.68 17.86
C THR A 79 -2.88 -7.66 16.98
N LEU A 80 -3.63 -8.75 17.01
CA LEU A 80 -4.91 -8.89 16.30
C LEU A 80 -6.03 -8.91 17.35
N ASP A 81 -6.85 -7.86 17.37
CA ASP A 81 -7.87 -7.62 18.40
C ASP A 81 -7.26 -7.69 19.82
N SER A 82 -7.38 -8.81 20.51
CA SER A 82 -6.81 -9.05 21.85
C SER A 82 -5.65 -10.07 21.86
N GLN A 83 -5.30 -10.65 20.72
CA GLN A 83 -4.29 -11.69 20.62
C GLN A 83 -2.98 -11.08 20.10
N THR A 84 -1.87 -11.50 20.69
CA THR A 84 -0.54 -10.98 20.30
C THR A 84 0.39 -12.14 19.99
N ALA A 85 1.11 -12.03 18.87
CA ALA A 85 2.14 -12.98 18.50
C ALA A 85 3.32 -12.29 17.81
N PRO A 86 4.56 -12.74 18.08
CA PRO A 86 5.71 -12.35 17.26
C PRO A 86 5.60 -13.02 15.89
N MET A 87 5.89 -12.26 14.84
CA MET A 87 5.91 -12.72 13.46
C MET A 87 7.19 -12.26 12.78
N ASN A 88 7.89 -13.19 12.14
CA ASN A 88 8.98 -12.90 11.25
C ASN A 88 8.49 -13.15 9.81
N PRO A 89 8.33 -12.11 8.98
CA PRO A 89 7.80 -12.27 7.63
C PRO A 89 8.63 -13.20 6.74
N ALA A 90 9.96 -13.24 6.89
CA ALA A 90 10.83 -14.10 6.11
C ALA A 90 10.59 -15.60 6.45
N GLU A 91 10.37 -15.95 7.72
CA GLU A 91 10.05 -17.31 8.16
C GLU A 91 8.67 -17.78 7.65
N LEU A 92 7.81 -16.83 7.24
CA LEU A 92 6.49 -17.09 6.68
C LEU A 92 6.49 -17.14 5.14
N ASP A 93 7.64 -17.41 4.53
CA ASP A 93 7.84 -17.47 3.07
C ASP A 93 7.47 -16.16 2.34
N THR A 94 7.54 -15.05 3.05
CA THR A 94 7.36 -13.73 2.44
C THR A 94 8.68 -13.26 1.83
N ARG A 95 8.64 -12.86 0.58
CA ARG A 95 9.83 -12.45 -0.18
C ARG A 95 9.58 -11.14 -0.91
N ILE A 96 10.65 -10.39 -1.13
CA ILE A 96 10.64 -9.23 -2.01
C ILE A 96 11.02 -9.71 -3.41
N ASP A 97 10.15 -9.48 -4.38
CA ASP A 97 10.51 -9.66 -5.79
C ASP A 97 11.34 -8.45 -6.25
N VAL A 98 12.65 -8.56 -6.02
CA VAL A 98 13.61 -7.53 -6.38
C VAL A 98 13.62 -7.29 -7.89
N THR A 99 13.40 -8.35 -8.69
CA THR A 99 13.38 -8.23 -10.16
C THR A 99 12.21 -7.40 -10.64
N GLN A 100 11.01 -7.70 -10.15
CA GLN A 100 9.81 -6.94 -10.48
C GLN A 100 9.86 -5.52 -9.89
N THR A 101 10.40 -5.35 -8.69
CA THR A 101 10.60 -4.04 -8.07
C THR A 101 11.49 -3.14 -8.93
N VAL A 102 12.65 -3.64 -9.38
CA VAL A 102 13.54 -2.87 -10.26
C VAL A 102 12.91 -2.62 -11.63
N ALA A 103 12.18 -3.60 -12.20
CA ALA A 103 11.47 -3.40 -13.47
C ALA A 103 10.42 -2.29 -13.37
N SER A 104 9.67 -2.23 -12.27
CA SER A 104 8.72 -1.15 -11.99
C SER A 104 9.41 0.20 -11.80
N ALA A 105 10.55 0.22 -11.09
CA ALA A 105 11.36 1.43 -10.89
C ALA A 105 11.89 2.00 -12.22
N MET A 106 12.28 1.15 -13.16
CA MET A 106 12.74 1.57 -14.49
C MET A 106 11.65 2.19 -15.36
N GLN A 107 10.37 1.85 -15.11
CA GLN A 107 9.23 2.44 -15.81
C GLN A 107 8.83 3.79 -15.20
N THR A 108 9.18 4.01 -13.94
CA THR A 108 8.79 5.18 -13.19
C THR A 108 9.72 6.36 -13.50
N GLY A 109 9.13 7.53 -13.76
CA GLY A 109 9.87 8.79 -13.81
C GLY A 109 10.72 9.07 -15.06
N ARG A 110 10.71 8.22 -16.09
CA ARG A 110 11.51 8.41 -17.31
C ARG A 110 11.35 9.78 -17.97
N LEU A 111 10.13 10.28 -18.07
CA LEU A 111 9.85 11.57 -18.70
C LEU A 111 10.10 12.74 -17.74
N GLN A 112 9.75 12.59 -16.47
CA GLN A 112 9.86 13.66 -15.48
C GLN A 112 11.30 13.88 -15.03
N SER A 113 12.07 12.83 -14.85
CA SER A 113 13.50 12.92 -14.50
C SER A 113 14.36 13.52 -15.62
N LEU A 114 13.93 13.42 -16.89
CA LEU A 114 14.60 14.02 -18.03
C LEU A 114 14.44 15.55 -18.02
N LEU A 115 13.28 16.06 -17.59
CA LEU A 115 12.95 17.49 -17.60
C LEU A 115 13.43 18.23 -16.35
N LEU A 116 13.41 17.56 -15.16
CA LEU A 116 13.73 18.16 -13.88
C LEU A 116 14.62 17.23 -13.01
N PRO A 117 15.87 16.98 -13.41
CA PRO A 117 16.71 15.95 -12.77
C PRO A 117 17.09 16.25 -11.31
N PHE A 118 16.95 17.48 -10.86
CA PHE A 118 17.33 17.88 -9.49
C PHE A 118 16.15 18.02 -8.51
N VAL A 119 14.91 17.91 -9.01
CA VAL A 119 13.70 18.12 -8.20
C VAL A 119 12.87 16.84 -8.10
N TYR A 120 13.13 15.85 -8.96
CA TYR A 120 12.38 14.62 -8.97
C TYR A 120 12.87 13.67 -7.86
N SER A 121 12.00 13.38 -6.92
CA SER A 121 12.20 12.33 -5.91
C SER A 121 10.93 11.50 -5.85
N HIS A 122 11.07 10.19 -6.04
CA HIS A 122 9.96 9.26 -6.00
C HIS A 122 10.35 8.02 -5.21
N ASP A 123 9.73 7.88 -4.04
CA ASP A 123 9.89 6.67 -3.23
C ASP A 123 8.76 5.70 -3.54
N MET A 124 9.10 4.47 -3.90
CA MET A 124 8.15 3.45 -4.26
C MET A 124 8.18 2.27 -3.30
N ALA A 125 7.02 1.63 -3.15
CA ALA A 125 6.93 0.41 -2.36
C ALA A 125 7.53 -0.77 -3.13
N PRO A 126 8.25 -1.68 -2.46
CA PRO A 126 8.74 -2.90 -3.07
C PRO A 126 7.59 -3.87 -3.38
N THR A 127 7.78 -4.69 -4.40
CA THR A 127 6.84 -5.78 -4.70
C THR A 127 7.08 -6.93 -3.73
N ILE A 128 6.09 -7.17 -2.85
CA ILE A 128 6.13 -8.24 -1.86
C ILE A 128 5.31 -9.43 -2.34
N THR A 129 5.92 -10.59 -2.36
CA THR A 129 5.26 -11.86 -2.67
C THR A 129 5.03 -12.64 -1.39
N THR A 130 3.79 -13.04 -1.16
CA THR A 130 3.37 -13.88 -0.03
C THR A 130 2.75 -15.17 -0.56
N PRO A 131 2.90 -16.31 0.14
CA PRO A 131 2.27 -17.56 -0.27
C PRO A 131 0.73 -17.43 -0.27
N ALA A 132 0.07 -18.22 -1.09
CA ALA A 132 -1.41 -18.23 -1.18
C ALA A 132 -2.08 -18.64 0.15
N LYS A 133 -1.42 -19.50 0.91
CA LYS A 133 -1.84 -19.97 2.24
C LYS A 133 -0.68 -19.80 3.22
N PRO A 134 -0.45 -18.59 3.77
CA PRO A 134 0.63 -18.38 4.71
C PRO A 134 0.35 -19.12 6.02
N ARG A 135 1.41 -19.61 6.65
CA ARG A 135 1.35 -20.17 7.99
C ARG A 135 1.21 -19.02 8.98
N ILE A 136 0.20 -19.08 9.82
CA ILE A 136 0.01 -18.11 10.89
C ILE A 136 0.41 -18.77 12.20
N PRO A 137 1.11 -18.06 13.11
CA PRO A 137 1.44 -18.57 14.42
C PRO A 137 0.19 -19.03 15.18
N ALA A 138 0.29 -20.17 15.88
CA ALA A 138 -0.85 -20.78 16.57
C ALA A 138 -1.51 -19.89 17.64
N ASN A 139 -0.76 -18.92 18.15
CA ASN A 139 -1.24 -17.93 19.13
C ASN A 139 -2.15 -16.87 18.51
N LEU A 140 -2.11 -16.67 17.17
CA LEU A 140 -3.06 -15.84 16.44
C LEU A 140 -4.15 -16.76 15.86
N ARG A 141 -5.18 -17.02 16.66
CA ARG A 141 -6.36 -17.72 16.14
C ARG A 141 -7.06 -16.80 15.18
N LEU A 142 -7.05 -17.20 13.91
CA LEU A 142 -7.85 -16.51 12.90
C LEU A 142 -9.31 -16.73 13.24
N ILE A 143 -9.94 -15.71 13.75
CA ILE A 143 -11.37 -15.71 14.00
C ILE A 143 -12.04 -15.49 12.64
N ALA A 144 -12.39 -16.57 11.97
CA ALA A 144 -13.28 -16.55 10.81
C ALA A 144 -14.67 -16.98 11.28
N GLU A 145 -15.33 -16.13 12.07
CA GLU A 145 -16.71 -16.36 12.48
C GLU A 145 -17.62 -15.68 11.46
N PRO A 146 -18.41 -16.46 10.69
CA PRO A 146 -19.40 -15.86 9.82
C PRO A 146 -20.50 -15.17 10.62
N ALA A 147 -21.01 -14.05 10.11
CA ALA A 147 -22.17 -13.40 10.68
C ALA A 147 -23.35 -14.38 10.76
N ARG A 148 -24.04 -14.41 11.86
CA ARG A 148 -25.24 -15.24 12.06
C ARG A 148 -26.46 -14.36 12.13
N ASN A 149 -27.44 -14.63 11.26
CA ASN A 149 -28.72 -13.96 11.27
C ASN A 149 -29.54 -14.36 12.52
N ALA A 150 -30.32 -13.42 13.01
CA ALA A 150 -31.35 -13.74 13.98
C ALA A 150 -32.36 -14.73 13.38
N ARG A 151 -32.85 -15.65 14.20
CA ARG A 151 -33.89 -16.63 13.81
C ARG A 151 -35.02 -16.57 14.80
N VAL A 152 -36.24 -16.60 14.27
CA VAL A 152 -37.46 -16.78 15.04
C VAL A 152 -37.92 -18.23 14.91
N GLN A 153 -38.12 -18.91 16.01
CA GLN A 153 -38.64 -20.26 16.08
C GLN A 153 -39.96 -20.24 16.86
N ILE A 154 -40.99 -20.82 16.31
CA ILE A 154 -42.27 -20.97 16.96
C ILE A 154 -42.50 -22.47 17.17
N ALA A 155 -42.52 -22.92 18.40
CA ALA A 155 -42.76 -24.30 18.76
C ALA A 155 -43.74 -24.36 19.92
N ASN A 156 -44.78 -25.16 19.80
CA ASN A 156 -45.82 -25.36 20.82
C ASN A 156 -46.43 -24.04 21.33
N GLY A 157 -46.71 -23.09 20.41
CA GLY A 157 -47.27 -21.77 20.73
C GLY A 157 -46.27 -20.81 21.41
N LYS A 158 -45.03 -21.21 21.63
CA LYS A 158 -43.99 -20.39 22.24
C LYS A 158 -42.99 -19.87 21.18
N THR A 159 -42.82 -18.57 21.15
CA THR A 159 -41.87 -17.93 20.25
C THR A 159 -40.50 -17.82 20.93
N THR A 160 -39.48 -18.37 20.29
CA THR A 160 -38.08 -18.25 20.71
C THR A 160 -37.27 -17.50 19.68
N ILE A 161 -36.48 -16.51 20.09
CA ILE A 161 -35.65 -15.72 19.19
C ILE A 161 -34.19 -16.00 19.51
N SER A 162 -33.48 -16.56 18.52
CA SER A 162 -32.03 -16.67 18.53
C SER A 162 -31.44 -15.34 18.08
N PRO A 163 -30.62 -14.66 18.90
CA PRO A 163 -30.09 -13.35 18.53
C PRO A 163 -29.10 -13.44 17.36
N ALA A 164 -29.06 -12.38 16.57
CA ALA A 164 -28.03 -12.18 15.56
C ALA A 164 -26.66 -11.99 16.20
N ARG A 165 -25.62 -12.42 15.51
CA ARG A 165 -24.23 -12.20 15.91
C ARG A 165 -23.45 -11.63 14.75
N ASP A 166 -22.62 -10.62 15.03
CA ASP A 166 -21.68 -10.09 14.06
C ASP A 166 -20.63 -11.14 13.71
N GLY A 167 -20.24 -11.16 12.45
CA GLY A 167 -19.13 -11.97 11.97
C GLY A 167 -17.82 -11.19 12.07
N HIS A 168 -16.73 -11.91 12.29
CA HIS A 168 -15.39 -11.37 12.32
C HIS A 168 -14.52 -12.15 11.37
N SER A 169 -13.78 -11.47 10.47
CA SER A 169 -12.88 -12.13 9.55
C SER A 169 -11.65 -11.27 9.26
N ILE A 170 -10.53 -11.92 9.08
CA ILE A 170 -9.31 -11.29 8.55
C ILE A 170 -8.60 -12.33 7.67
N SER A 171 -8.11 -11.87 6.52
CA SER A 171 -7.34 -12.75 5.64
C SER A 171 -5.94 -13.00 6.20
N PRO A 172 -5.48 -14.26 6.30
CA PRO A 172 -4.11 -14.60 6.69
C PRO A 172 -3.05 -13.86 5.87
N ARG A 173 -3.28 -13.75 4.57
CA ARG A 173 -2.40 -13.03 3.65
C ARG A 173 -2.27 -11.55 4.00
N MET A 174 -3.36 -10.91 4.40
CA MET A 174 -3.33 -9.51 4.81
C MET A 174 -2.51 -9.28 6.08
N ILE A 175 -2.58 -10.21 7.04
CA ILE A 175 -1.78 -10.15 8.28
C ILE A 175 -0.29 -10.21 7.94
N VAL A 176 0.11 -11.20 7.13
CA VAL A 176 1.51 -11.40 6.76
C VAL A 176 2.04 -10.23 5.93
N LEU A 177 1.25 -9.72 4.98
CA LEU A 177 1.60 -8.55 4.18
C LEU A 177 1.76 -7.29 5.05
N ALA A 178 0.85 -7.09 6.00
CA ALA A 178 0.94 -5.97 6.93
C ALA A 178 2.16 -6.09 7.85
N ALA A 179 2.48 -7.31 8.33
CA ALA A 179 3.69 -7.56 9.10
C ALA A 179 4.97 -7.32 8.30
N ALA A 180 4.99 -7.70 7.01
CA ALA A 180 6.11 -7.43 6.11
C ALA A 180 6.32 -5.93 5.90
N ASN A 181 5.26 -5.18 5.64
CA ASN A 181 5.34 -3.72 5.50
C ASN A 181 5.80 -3.06 6.81
N ALA A 182 5.33 -3.52 7.97
CA ALA A 182 5.77 -3.03 9.26
C ALA A 182 7.27 -3.32 9.51
N ALA A 183 7.76 -4.53 9.16
CA ALA A 183 9.16 -4.90 9.26
C ALA A 183 10.04 -3.99 8.38
N LEU A 184 9.64 -3.75 7.15
CA LEU A 184 10.32 -2.82 6.23
C LEU A 184 10.34 -1.40 6.80
N ALA A 185 9.21 -0.92 7.34
CA ALA A 185 9.12 0.40 7.98
C ALA A 185 9.87 0.48 9.33
N GLY A 186 10.56 -0.57 9.75
CA GLY A 186 11.27 -0.62 11.03
C GLY A 186 10.36 -0.63 12.26
N GLN A 187 9.08 -0.87 12.08
CA GLN A 187 8.10 -0.96 13.17
C GLN A 187 8.24 -2.31 13.89
N ARG A 188 8.27 -2.27 15.21
CA ARG A 188 8.34 -3.49 16.04
C ARG A 188 6.99 -3.97 16.51
N LYS A 189 5.95 -3.13 16.43
CA LYS A 189 4.60 -3.43 16.87
C LYS A 189 3.62 -3.06 15.76
N LEU A 190 2.67 -3.94 15.50
CA LEU A 190 1.61 -3.75 14.53
C LEU A 190 0.27 -4.12 15.18
N MET A 191 -0.69 -3.22 15.15
CA MET A 191 -2.04 -3.48 15.63
C MET A 191 -2.99 -3.64 14.45
N LEU A 192 -3.65 -4.78 14.39
CA LEU A 192 -4.65 -5.11 13.38
C LEU A 192 -6.00 -5.35 14.07
N ARG A 193 -7.07 -5.07 13.34
CA ARG A 193 -8.43 -5.38 13.75
C ARG A 193 -9.09 -6.28 12.71
N SER A 194 -9.87 -7.24 13.19
CA SER A 194 -10.70 -8.05 12.29
C SER A 194 -11.78 -7.19 11.64
N GLN A 195 -12.14 -7.54 10.42
CA GLN A 195 -13.26 -6.90 9.73
C GLN A 195 -14.57 -7.43 10.26
N VAL A 196 -15.45 -6.54 10.71
CA VAL A 196 -16.77 -6.88 11.22
C VAL A 196 -17.76 -6.96 10.06
N THR A 197 -18.43 -8.10 9.93
CA THR A 197 -19.52 -8.30 8.97
C THR A 197 -20.82 -8.34 9.74
N LYS A 198 -21.73 -7.41 9.47
CA LYS A 198 -23.05 -7.38 10.09
C LYS A 198 -23.97 -8.46 9.51
N PRO A 199 -24.83 -9.07 10.35
CA PRO A 199 -25.83 -10.02 9.88
C PRO A 199 -26.88 -9.33 9.00
N ALA A 200 -27.38 -10.02 7.99
CA ALA A 200 -28.43 -9.49 7.11
C ALA A 200 -29.76 -9.31 7.85
N ILE A 201 -30.05 -10.14 8.86
CA ILE A 201 -31.24 -10.05 9.71
C ILE A 201 -30.77 -9.74 11.14
N SER A 202 -31.04 -8.52 11.59
CA SER A 202 -30.73 -8.10 12.96
C SER A 202 -31.71 -8.71 13.98
N THR A 203 -31.28 -8.76 15.25
CA THR A 203 -32.16 -9.19 16.34
C THR A 203 -33.41 -8.30 16.47
N ALA A 204 -33.28 -7.01 16.19
CA ALA A 204 -34.38 -6.06 16.22
C ALA A 204 -35.43 -6.37 15.13
N ALA A 205 -34.97 -6.63 13.90
CA ALA A 205 -35.85 -7.02 12.79
C ALA A 205 -36.60 -8.33 13.09
N ALA A 206 -35.89 -9.33 13.63
CA ALA A 206 -36.50 -10.60 14.02
C ALA A 206 -37.53 -10.45 15.16
N LYS A 207 -37.29 -9.58 16.13
CA LYS A 207 -38.25 -9.25 17.18
C LYS A 207 -39.51 -8.57 16.61
N ALA A 208 -39.35 -7.60 15.74
CA ALA A 208 -40.47 -6.92 15.09
C ALA A 208 -41.32 -7.90 14.28
N ALA A 209 -40.69 -8.77 13.48
CA ALA A 209 -41.40 -9.80 12.73
C ALA A 209 -42.15 -10.80 13.66
N ALA A 210 -41.56 -11.20 14.77
CA ALA A 210 -42.21 -12.07 15.75
C ALA A 210 -43.44 -11.41 16.38
N THR A 211 -43.37 -10.12 16.70
CA THR A 211 -44.50 -9.35 17.27
C THR A 211 -45.61 -9.22 16.25
N GLN A 212 -45.31 -8.94 14.98
CA GLN A 212 -46.32 -8.87 13.93
C GLN A 212 -47.01 -10.23 13.69
N ALA A 213 -46.23 -11.31 13.65
CA ALA A 213 -46.75 -12.65 13.51
C ALA A 213 -47.70 -13.03 14.68
N ALA A 214 -47.35 -12.67 15.88
CA ALA A 214 -48.17 -12.91 17.07
C ALA A 214 -49.47 -12.08 17.02
N ALA A 215 -49.44 -10.84 16.57
CA ALA A 215 -50.60 -9.98 16.41
C ALA A 215 -51.59 -10.54 15.34
N LEU A 216 -51.07 -11.02 14.20
CA LEU A 216 -51.86 -11.67 13.16
C LEU A 216 -52.53 -12.98 13.63
N ALA A 217 -51.80 -13.76 14.41
CA ALA A 217 -52.31 -15.02 14.98
C ALA A 217 -53.37 -14.82 16.08
N ALA A 218 -53.40 -13.65 16.70
CA ALA A 218 -54.39 -13.30 17.73
C ALA A 218 -55.65 -12.60 17.17
N SER A 219 -55.65 -12.24 15.89
CA SER A 219 -56.84 -11.64 15.25
C SER A 219 -57.84 -12.74 14.91
N PRO A 220 -59.09 -12.72 15.46
CA PRO A 220 -60.13 -13.66 15.09
C PRO A 220 -60.50 -13.46 13.63
N VAL A 221 -60.74 -14.55 12.89
CA VAL A 221 -61.28 -14.60 11.54
C VAL A 221 -62.77 -14.38 11.62
#